data_582bcc59ffbb0e624bbc66d649f8b6eb
#
_entry.id   582bcc59ffbb0e624bbc66d649f8b6eb
#
_cell.length_a   1.000
_cell.length_b   1.000
_cell.length_c   1.000
_cell.angle_alpha   90.00
_cell.angle_beta   90.00
_cell.angle_gamma   90.00
#
_symmetry.space_group_name_H-M   'P 1'
#
loop_
_entity.id
_entity.type
_entity.pdbx_description
1 polymer ?
#
loop_
_entity_poly.entity_id
_entity_poly.type
_entity_poly.pdbx_seq_one_letter_code
_entity_poly.pdbx_strand_id
1 'polypeptide(L)'
;MRTHSRESQSTVTPERALAFLREGNQRFVQNLRAHRDLLAQVNATREGQWPFATVLSCIDSRTSAELIFDQGLGDVMSIRIAGNIVNEDILGSMEFSCKVAGSRLVVVLGHSNCGAIKGACDHVQLGNLSTLLNKIQPSVYFEKTVRQNRTSKNDAFVARVTEIQVRRSVEAVVERSVVLREMVERGEIGLVGGVYSVDSGQVEFLEDTWMCGNVRHFYLDLPGVGPAAAVA
;
A
#
# COMPACT_ATOMS: atom_id res chain seq x y z
N MET A 1 -16.50 10.25 -16.30
CA MET A 1 -16.78 9.86 -14.90
C MET A 1 -16.58 11.09 -14.03
N ARG A 2 -17.47 11.37 -13.08
CA ARG A 2 -17.36 12.54 -12.19
C ARG A 2 -16.53 12.18 -10.96
N THR A 3 -15.82 13.16 -10.36
CA THR A 3 -15.16 13.03 -9.07
C THR A 3 -16.18 12.88 -7.94
N HIS A 4 -15.75 12.33 -6.81
CA HIS A 4 -16.58 12.33 -5.61
C HIS A 4 -16.90 13.75 -5.13
N SER A 5 -18.10 13.94 -4.61
CA SER A 5 -18.50 15.11 -3.82
C SER A 5 -18.46 14.75 -2.33
N ARG A 6 -18.58 15.74 -1.46
CA ARG A 6 -18.68 15.53 -0.01
C ARG A 6 -19.81 14.56 0.36
N GLU A 7 -20.95 14.68 -0.33
CA GLU A 7 -22.12 13.84 -0.11
C GLU A 7 -21.82 12.38 -0.55
N SER A 8 -21.33 12.17 -1.77
CA SER A 8 -21.01 10.83 -2.26
C SER A 8 -19.90 10.16 -1.47
N GLN A 9 -18.85 10.89 -1.04
CA GLN A 9 -17.80 10.35 -0.17
C GLN A 9 -18.35 9.87 1.17
N SER A 10 -19.29 10.62 1.78
CA SER A 10 -19.84 10.28 3.09
C SER A 10 -20.57 8.93 3.12
N THR A 11 -21.02 8.44 1.96
CA THR A 11 -21.73 7.15 1.80
C THR A 11 -20.80 5.98 1.44
N VAL A 12 -19.52 6.25 1.17
CA VAL A 12 -18.55 5.18 0.84
C VAL A 12 -18.16 4.44 2.10
N THR A 13 -18.33 3.12 2.10
CA THR A 13 -17.77 2.23 3.13
C THR A 13 -16.36 1.77 2.77
N PRO A 14 -15.56 1.30 3.74
CA PRO A 14 -14.22 0.74 3.45
C PRO A 14 -14.23 -0.36 2.38
N GLU A 15 -15.21 -1.26 2.43
CA GLU A 15 -15.38 -2.36 1.47
C GLU A 15 -15.72 -1.82 0.07
N ARG A 16 -16.56 -0.79 -0.01
CA ARG A 16 -16.91 -0.17 -1.28
C ARG A 16 -15.73 0.57 -1.89
N ALA A 17 -14.92 1.24 -1.06
CA ALA A 17 -13.67 1.86 -1.47
C ALA A 17 -12.70 0.81 -2.09
N LEU A 18 -12.54 -0.35 -1.44
CA LEU A 18 -11.75 -1.45 -1.98
C LEU A 18 -12.33 -1.99 -3.29
N ALA A 19 -13.64 -2.13 -3.38
CA ALA A 19 -14.30 -2.56 -4.62
C ALA A 19 -14.02 -1.59 -5.79
N PHE A 20 -14.05 -0.27 -5.57
CA PHE A 20 -13.71 0.72 -6.60
C PHE A 20 -12.28 0.54 -7.13
N LEU A 21 -11.30 0.26 -6.24
CA LEU A 21 -9.93 0.01 -6.67
C LEU A 21 -9.80 -1.30 -7.45
N ARG A 22 -10.48 -2.37 -7.03
CA ARG A 22 -10.51 -3.67 -7.75
C ARG A 22 -11.11 -3.52 -9.15
N GLU A 23 -12.29 -2.90 -9.24
CA GLU A 23 -12.96 -2.63 -10.51
C GLU A 23 -12.07 -1.76 -11.43
N GLY A 24 -11.39 -0.76 -10.85
CA GLY A 24 -10.47 0.11 -11.58
C GLY A 24 -9.25 -0.63 -12.11
N ASN A 25 -8.63 -1.49 -11.31
CA ASN A 25 -7.49 -2.30 -11.76
C ASN A 25 -7.91 -3.30 -12.85
N GLN A 26 -9.10 -3.89 -12.77
CA GLN A 26 -9.63 -4.74 -13.85
C GLN A 26 -9.75 -3.96 -15.17
N ARG A 27 -10.26 -2.72 -15.14
CA ARG A 27 -10.33 -1.87 -16.34
C ARG A 27 -8.95 -1.55 -16.88
N PHE A 28 -7.98 -1.25 -16.00
CA PHE A 28 -6.60 -0.97 -16.37
C PHE A 28 -5.97 -2.17 -17.10
N VAL A 29 -6.08 -3.37 -16.54
CA VAL A 29 -5.52 -4.61 -17.13
C VAL A 29 -6.17 -4.93 -18.47
N GLN A 30 -7.47 -4.67 -18.63
CA GLN A 30 -8.21 -4.90 -19.87
C GLN A 30 -8.04 -3.76 -20.88
N ASN A 31 -7.29 -2.70 -20.54
CA ASN A 31 -7.16 -1.48 -21.34
C ASN A 31 -8.52 -0.78 -21.63
N LEU A 32 -9.48 -0.92 -20.71
CA LEU A 32 -10.82 -0.34 -20.79
C LEU A 32 -10.96 0.87 -19.85
N ARG A 33 -10.04 1.83 -19.96
CA ARG A 33 -10.04 3.02 -19.11
C ARG A 33 -11.34 3.81 -19.19
N ALA A 34 -11.80 4.27 -18.03
CA ALA A 34 -12.93 5.19 -17.99
C ALA A 34 -12.58 6.52 -18.65
N HIS A 35 -13.45 7.01 -19.51
CA HIS A 35 -13.25 8.33 -20.12
C HIS A 35 -13.43 9.42 -19.07
N ARG A 36 -12.38 10.23 -18.84
CA ARG A 36 -12.35 11.34 -17.90
C ARG A 36 -11.86 12.62 -18.58
N ASP A 37 -12.57 13.69 -18.34
CA ASP A 37 -12.07 15.05 -18.58
C ASP A 37 -11.28 15.46 -17.31
N LEU A 38 -9.95 15.30 -17.36
CA LEU A 38 -9.08 15.57 -16.20
C LEU A 38 -9.08 17.06 -15.83
N LEU A 39 -9.17 17.97 -16.80
CA LEU A 39 -9.21 19.40 -16.53
C LEU A 39 -10.53 19.80 -15.87
N ALA A 40 -11.64 19.21 -16.30
CA ALA A 40 -12.93 19.40 -15.65
C ALA A 40 -12.90 18.86 -14.21
N GLN A 41 -12.17 17.74 -13.94
CA GLN A 41 -12.00 17.22 -12.59
C GLN A 41 -11.17 18.15 -11.70
N VAL A 42 -10.06 18.74 -12.23
CA VAL A 42 -9.29 19.76 -11.52
C VAL A 42 -10.19 20.94 -11.13
N ASN A 43 -10.98 21.44 -12.08
CA ASN A 43 -11.90 22.55 -11.82
C ASN A 43 -12.97 22.19 -10.78
N ALA A 44 -13.51 20.98 -10.85
CA ALA A 44 -14.54 20.50 -9.92
C ALA A 44 -14.01 20.31 -8.49
N THR A 45 -12.70 20.05 -8.33
CA THR A 45 -12.06 19.82 -7.03
C THR A 45 -11.26 21.06 -6.53
N ARG A 46 -11.38 22.20 -7.20
CA ARG A 46 -10.62 23.43 -6.88
C ARG A 46 -10.90 23.94 -5.46
N GLU A 47 -12.14 23.91 -5.01
CA GLU A 47 -12.56 24.42 -3.71
C GLU A 47 -12.51 23.34 -2.61
N GLY A 48 -12.26 22.07 -2.97
CA GLY A 48 -12.16 20.95 -2.04
C GLY A 48 -12.06 19.61 -2.76
N GLN A 49 -11.50 18.62 -2.09
CA GLN A 49 -11.36 17.27 -2.60
C GLN A 49 -11.96 16.27 -1.64
N TRP A 50 -12.50 15.19 -2.17
CA TRP A 50 -13.21 14.16 -1.39
C TRP A 50 -12.71 12.76 -1.77
N PRO A 51 -11.44 12.45 -1.44
CA PRO A 51 -10.84 11.17 -1.77
C PRO A 51 -11.52 10.03 -1.00
N PHE A 52 -11.75 8.91 -1.66
CA PHE A 52 -12.29 7.73 -0.99
C PHE A 52 -11.20 6.79 -0.47
N ALA A 53 -9.98 6.88 -0.98
CA ALA A 53 -8.87 6.02 -0.60
C ALA A 53 -7.53 6.76 -0.54
N THR A 54 -6.60 6.19 0.22
CA THR A 54 -5.18 6.56 0.30
C THR A 54 -4.36 5.36 -0.14
N VAL A 55 -3.40 5.56 -1.04
CA VAL A 55 -2.50 4.50 -1.50
C VAL A 55 -1.06 4.88 -1.18
N LEU A 56 -0.40 4.12 -0.30
CA LEU A 56 1.04 4.16 -0.11
C LEU A 56 1.71 3.24 -1.13
N SER A 57 2.48 3.78 -2.05
CA SER A 57 3.19 3.01 -3.08
C SER A 57 4.66 3.41 -3.21
N CYS A 58 5.39 2.67 -4.04
CA CYS A 58 6.77 3.00 -4.37
C CYS A 58 6.87 4.26 -5.24
N ILE A 59 8.05 4.92 -5.22
CA ILE A 59 8.39 5.98 -6.19
C ILE A 59 8.64 5.46 -7.61
N ASP A 60 8.65 4.15 -7.83
CA ASP A 60 8.86 3.53 -9.14
C ASP A 60 7.91 4.14 -10.18
N SER A 61 8.46 4.59 -11.31
CA SER A 61 7.70 5.34 -12.33
C SER A 61 6.51 4.57 -12.93
N ARG A 62 6.47 3.25 -12.74
CA ARG A 62 5.42 2.35 -13.24
C ARG A 62 4.27 2.17 -12.23
N THR A 63 4.39 2.72 -11.00
CA THR A 63 3.43 2.48 -9.91
C THR A 63 2.56 3.70 -9.59
N SER A 64 2.04 4.40 -10.60
CA SER A 64 1.06 5.47 -10.39
C SER A 64 -0.30 4.89 -9.98
N ALA A 65 -0.71 5.15 -8.75
CA ALA A 65 -1.95 4.60 -8.19
C ALA A 65 -3.19 5.01 -8.99
N GLU A 66 -3.27 6.26 -9.44
CA GLU A 66 -4.39 6.76 -10.23
C GLU A 66 -4.53 6.00 -11.56
N LEU A 67 -3.39 5.65 -12.19
CA LEU A 67 -3.41 4.91 -13.46
C LEU A 67 -3.70 3.42 -13.24
N ILE A 68 -3.04 2.78 -12.25
CA ILE A 68 -3.20 1.36 -11.96
C ILE A 68 -4.63 1.03 -11.52
N PHE A 69 -5.26 1.93 -10.76
CA PHE A 69 -6.62 1.74 -10.29
C PHE A 69 -7.66 2.48 -11.13
N ASP A 70 -7.26 3.05 -12.28
CA ASP A 70 -8.14 3.82 -13.15
C ASP A 70 -9.04 4.77 -12.36
N GLN A 71 -8.43 5.67 -11.57
CA GLN A 71 -9.10 6.68 -10.76
C GLN A 71 -8.88 8.08 -11.32
N GLY A 72 -9.79 8.99 -10.99
CA GLY A 72 -9.72 10.39 -11.40
C GLY A 72 -8.93 11.26 -10.42
N LEU A 73 -8.69 12.52 -10.83
CA LEU A 73 -8.10 13.52 -9.95
C LEU A 73 -9.07 13.87 -8.81
N GLY A 74 -8.57 13.80 -7.58
CA GLY A 74 -9.37 14.02 -6.37
C GLY A 74 -10.04 12.78 -5.78
N ASP A 75 -9.97 11.60 -6.46
CA ASP A 75 -10.58 10.36 -5.99
C ASP A 75 -9.67 9.60 -5.00
N VAL A 76 -8.34 9.70 -5.18
CA VAL A 76 -7.34 8.98 -4.39
C VAL A 76 -6.23 9.93 -3.93
N MET A 77 -5.77 9.80 -2.69
CA MET A 77 -4.53 10.40 -2.22
C MET A 77 -3.37 9.43 -2.40
N SER A 78 -2.37 9.82 -3.20
CA SER A 78 -1.17 9.04 -3.46
C SER A 78 -0.02 9.48 -2.58
N ILE A 79 0.47 8.56 -1.74
CA ILE A 79 1.68 8.72 -0.94
C ILE A 79 2.76 7.83 -1.53
N ARG A 80 3.95 8.37 -1.84
CA ARG A 80 4.97 7.61 -2.54
C ARG A 80 6.34 7.73 -1.88
N ILE A 81 6.92 6.57 -1.59
CA ILE A 81 8.28 6.46 -1.06
C ILE A 81 8.91 5.14 -1.52
N ALA A 82 10.23 5.11 -1.78
CA ALA A 82 10.90 3.91 -2.24
C ALA A 82 10.66 2.72 -1.28
N GLY A 83 10.25 1.57 -1.85
CA GLY A 83 9.97 0.36 -1.08
C GLY A 83 8.77 0.46 -0.14
N ASN A 84 7.84 1.39 -0.37
CA ASN A 84 6.59 1.58 0.42
C ASN A 84 6.83 1.44 1.94
N ILE A 85 7.95 2.00 2.43
CA ILE A 85 8.27 2.04 3.86
C ILE A 85 7.30 2.96 4.61
N VAL A 86 7.20 2.76 5.93
CA VAL A 86 6.40 3.61 6.82
C VAL A 86 7.34 4.36 7.76
N ASN A 87 7.22 5.69 7.79
CA ASN A 87 7.86 6.59 8.73
C ASN A 87 6.85 7.64 9.24
N GLU A 88 7.30 8.57 10.07
CA GLU A 88 6.46 9.57 10.72
C GLU A 88 5.75 10.48 9.69
N ASP A 89 6.43 10.90 8.62
CA ASP A 89 5.86 11.77 7.58
C ASP A 89 4.79 11.05 6.75
N ILE A 90 5.02 9.76 6.47
CA ILE A 90 4.05 8.89 5.79
C ILE A 90 2.81 8.69 6.67
N LEU A 91 2.99 8.40 7.97
CA LEU A 91 1.88 8.25 8.92
C LEU A 91 1.08 9.53 9.04
N GLY A 92 1.73 10.69 9.23
CA GLY A 92 1.06 11.99 9.28
C GLY A 92 0.27 12.30 8.01
N SER A 93 0.79 11.92 6.84
CA SER A 93 0.07 12.07 5.56
C SER A 93 -1.16 11.14 5.48
N MET A 94 -1.08 9.91 5.99
CA MET A 94 -2.22 9.00 6.08
C MET A 94 -3.26 9.50 7.07
N GLU A 95 -2.85 9.99 8.24
CA GLU A 95 -3.74 10.59 9.25
C GLU A 95 -4.49 11.79 8.67
N PHE A 96 -3.79 12.69 7.98
CA PHE A 96 -4.43 13.79 7.26
C PHE A 96 -5.47 13.28 6.26
N SER A 97 -5.08 12.32 5.43
CA SER A 97 -5.98 11.78 4.41
C SER A 97 -7.24 11.14 5.01
N CYS A 98 -7.09 10.33 6.06
CA CYS A 98 -8.22 9.62 6.65
C CYS A 98 -9.04 10.52 7.60
N LYS A 99 -8.37 11.21 8.53
CA LYS A 99 -9.06 11.96 9.59
C LYS A 99 -9.57 13.32 9.13
N VAL A 100 -8.82 14.00 8.24
CA VAL A 100 -9.15 15.36 7.79
C VAL A 100 -9.87 15.36 6.45
N ALA A 101 -9.33 14.61 5.46
CA ALA A 101 -9.91 14.59 4.11
C ALA A 101 -10.97 13.49 3.91
N GLY A 102 -11.15 12.56 4.86
CA GLY A 102 -12.27 11.62 4.89
C GLY A 102 -12.09 10.35 4.05
N SER A 103 -10.85 9.99 3.67
CA SER A 103 -10.57 8.71 3.02
C SER A 103 -11.02 7.53 3.87
N ARG A 104 -11.64 6.53 3.25
CA ARG A 104 -12.24 5.36 3.91
C ARG A 104 -11.38 4.11 3.82
N LEU A 105 -10.28 4.16 3.06
CA LEU A 105 -9.42 3.02 2.82
C LEU A 105 -7.97 3.46 2.75
N VAL A 106 -7.08 2.72 3.41
CA VAL A 106 -5.63 2.80 3.22
C VAL A 106 -5.15 1.52 2.55
N VAL A 107 -4.43 1.66 1.44
CA VAL A 107 -3.77 0.55 0.74
C VAL A 107 -2.27 0.72 0.82
N VAL A 108 -1.56 -0.30 1.30
CA VAL A 108 -0.10 -0.40 1.18
C VAL A 108 0.20 -1.26 -0.04
N LEU A 109 0.71 -0.64 -1.10
CA LEU A 109 0.92 -1.27 -2.39
C LEU A 109 2.42 -1.49 -2.66
N GLY A 110 2.88 -2.74 -2.54
CA GLY A 110 4.17 -3.18 -3.07
C GLY A 110 4.09 -3.46 -4.57
N HIS A 111 5.23 -3.78 -5.19
CA HIS A 111 5.24 -4.16 -6.60
C HIS A 111 6.37 -5.13 -6.93
N SER A 112 6.17 -5.96 -7.96
CA SER A 112 7.22 -6.84 -8.48
C SER A 112 8.39 -6.02 -9.04
N ASN A 113 9.57 -6.59 -9.04
CA ASN A 113 10.80 -5.93 -9.54
C ASN A 113 11.14 -4.59 -8.86
N CYS A 114 10.82 -4.44 -7.57
CA CYS A 114 11.10 -3.22 -6.81
C CYS A 114 12.60 -3.01 -6.59
N GLY A 115 13.15 -1.89 -7.10
CA GLY A 115 14.56 -1.57 -6.95
C GLY A 115 15.00 -1.39 -5.50
N ALA A 116 14.14 -0.84 -4.63
CA ALA A 116 14.46 -0.70 -3.20
C ALA A 116 14.51 -2.05 -2.47
N ILE A 117 13.59 -2.97 -2.80
CA ILE A 117 13.63 -4.35 -2.25
C ILE A 117 14.88 -5.07 -2.73
N LYS A 118 15.20 -5.00 -4.04
CA LYS A 118 16.43 -5.57 -4.60
C LYS A 118 17.66 -5.01 -3.93
N GLY A 119 17.73 -3.68 -3.75
CA GLY A 119 18.83 -3.02 -3.05
C GLY A 119 18.97 -3.46 -1.60
N ALA A 120 17.87 -3.70 -0.89
CA ALA A 120 17.90 -4.26 0.46
C ALA A 120 18.41 -5.71 0.48
N CYS A 121 17.97 -6.54 -0.48
CA CYS A 121 18.46 -7.93 -0.62
C CYS A 121 19.97 -8.00 -0.87
N ASP A 122 20.53 -7.03 -1.59
CA ASP A 122 21.96 -6.96 -1.91
C ASP A 122 22.78 -6.09 -0.91
N HIS A 123 22.15 -5.61 0.17
CA HIS A 123 22.78 -4.74 1.18
C HIS A 123 23.49 -3.51 0.58
N VAL A 124 22.89 -2.89 -0.43
CA VAL A 124 23.44 -1.72 -1.14
C VAL A 124 23.66 -0.57 -0.16
N GLN A 125 24.86 0.06 -0.26
CA GLN A 125 25.23 1.23 0.54
C GLN A 125 25.41 2.45 -0.38
N LEU A 126 24.58 3.48 -0.20
CA LEU A 126 24.62 4.70 -0.98
C LEU A 126 23.96 5.85 -0.21
N GLY A 127 24.74 6.69 0.44
CA GLY A 127 24.24 7.90 1.11
C GLY A 127 22.94 7.69 1.90
N ASN A 128 21.98 8.55 1.73
CA ASN A 128 20.67 8.44 2.39
C ASN A 128 19.84 7.21 1.97
N LEU A 129 20.13 6.61 0.81
CA LEU A 129 19.49 5.37 0.39
C LEU A 129 19.78 4.25 1.39
N SER A 130 20.97 4.18 1.97
CA SER A 130 21.31 3.19 3.01
C SER A 130 20.36 3.26 4.19
N THR A 131 20.04 4.47 4.68
CA THR A 131 19.09 4.69 5.78
C THR A 131 17.67 4.22 5.41
N LEU A 132 17.27 4.44 4.18
CA LEU A 132 15.97 3.98 3.68
C LEU A 132 15.93 2.44 3.58
N LEU A 133 16.95 1.82 2.97
CA LEU A 133 17.05 0.37 2.81
C LEU A 133 17.13 -0.36 4.16
N ASN A 134 17.74 0.24 5.18
CA ASN A 134 17.76 -0.31 6.54
C ASN A 134 16.35 -0.51 7.13
N LYS A 135 15.35 0.26 6.68
CA LYS A 135 13.96 0.07 7.09
C LYS A 135 13.30 -1.15 6.44
N ILE A 136 13.86 -1.62 5.31
CA ILE A 136 13.43 -2.82 4.59
C ILE A 136 14.17 -4.07 5.08
N GLN A 137 15.39 -3.92 5.61
CA GLN A 137 16.23 -5.04 6.08
C GLN A 137 15.50 -6.05 6.97
N PRO A 138 14.64 -5.65 7.93
CA PRO A 138 13.87 -6.63 8.70
C PRO A 138 13.06 -7.59 7.82
N SER A 139 12.50 -7.12 6.71
CA SER A 139 11.74 -7.99 5.78
C SER A 139 12.63 -9.01 5.08
N VAL A 140 13.88 -8.65 4.77
CA VAL A 140 14.89 -9.57 4.26
C VAL A 140 15.24 -10.65 5.31
N TYR A 141 15.38 -10.27 6.58
CA TYR A 141 15.69 -11.19 7.67
C TYR A 141 14.52 -12.12 8.03
N PHE A 142 13.29 -11.64 7.94
CA PHE A 142 12.09 -12.42 8.22
C PHE A 142 11.78 -13.46 7.13
N GLU A 143 12.23 -13.23 5.90
CA GLU A 143 12.15 -14.27 4.87
C GLU A 143 13.14 -15.40 5.21
N LYS A 144 12.65 -16.63 5.44
CA LYS A 144 13.46 -17.81 5.82
C LYS A 144 13.15 -19.04 4.97
N THR A 145 12.21 -18.96 4.07
CA THR A 145 11.80 -20.09 3.22
C THR A 145 12.80 -20.31 2.09
N VAL A 146 13.37 -19.24 1.53
CA VAL A 146 14.41 -19.31 0.51
C VAL A 146 15.79 -19.33 1.18
N ARG A 147 16.45 -20.49 1.15
CA ARG A 147 17.71 -20.72 1.88
C ARG A 147 18.97 -20.44 1.07
N GLN A 148 18.88 -20.42 -0.26
CA GLN A 148 20.02 -20.24 -1.17
C GLN A 148 19.80 -19.06 -2.10
N ASN A 149 20.89 -18.46 -2.58
CA ASN A 149 20.84 -17.34 -3.52
C ASN A 149 19.95 -16.19 -3.03
N ARG A 150 20.13 -15.76 -1.78
CA ARG A 150 19.36 -14.70 -1.13
C ARG A 150 19.84 -13.32 -1.60
N THR A 151 19.72 -13.04 -2.89
CA THR A 151 20.16 -11.81 -3.56
C THR A 151 19.08 -11.31 -4.49
N SER A 152 19.26 -10.10 -5.03
CA SER A 152 18.36 -9.49 -6.02
C SER A 152 18.21 -10.29 -7.32
N LYS A 153 19.09 -11.26 -7.57
CA LYS A 153 19.07 -12.13 -8.77
C LYS A 153 18.11 -13.32 -8.61
N ASN A 154 17.60 -13.56 -7.41
CA ASN A 154 16.62 -14.61 -7.15
C ASN A 154 15.22 -13.99 -7.05
N ASP A 155 14.47 -14.07 -8.15
CA ASP A 155 13.14 -13.46 -8.24
C ASP A 155 12.16 -14.02 -7.20
N ALA A 156 12.24 -15.32 -6.87
CA ALA A 156 11.40 -15.92 -5.82
C ALA A 156 11.72 -15.31 -4.44
N PHE A 157 13.01 -15.11 -4.14
CA PHE A 157 13.41 -14.45 -2.91
C PHE A 157 12.92 -13.00 -2.84
N VAL A 158 13.13 -12.22 -3.92
CA VAL A 158 12.68 -10.83 -4.01
C VAL A 158 11.15 -10.72 -3.88
N ALA A 159 10.40 -11.62 -4.51
CA ALA A 159 8.94 -11.65 -4.41
C ALA A 159 8.48 -11.90 -2.95
N ARG A 160 9.08 -12.86 -2.26
CA ARG A 160 8.78 -13.13 -0.83
C ARG A 160 9.12 -11.95 0.06
N VAL A 161 10.28 -11.32 -0.12
CA VAL A 161 10.67 -10.11 0.63
C VAL A 161 9.71 -8.97 0.36
N THR A 162 9.24 -8.80 -0.88
CA THR A 162 8.24 -7.79 -1.25
C THR A 162 6.93 -7.99 -0.49
N GLU A 163 6.41 -9.21 -0.46
CA GLU A 163 5.20 -9.56 0.27
C GLU A 163 5.34 -9.29 1.77
N ILE A 164 6.43 -9.75 2.38
CA ILE A 164 6.73 -9.51 3.80
C ILE A 164 6.83 -8.02 4.09
N GLN A 165 7.46 -7.24 3.20
CA GLN A 165 7.57 -5.78 3.36
C GLN A 165 6.19 -5.11 3.33
N VAL A 166 5.29 -5.52 2.45
CA VAL A 166 3.91 -5.02 2.43
C VAL A 166 3.21 -5.31 3.75
N ARG A 167 3.24 -6.55 4.23
CA ARG A 167 2.61 -6.98 5.49
C ARG A 167 3.13 -6.19 6.68
N ARG A 168 4.46 -6.06 6.79
CA ARG A 168 5.10 -5.27 7.86
C ARG A 168 4.72 -3.79 7.79
N SER A 169 4.60 -3.23 6.59
CA SER A 169 4.17 -1.85 6.42
C SER A 169 2.70 -1.67 6.82
N VAL A 170 1.83 -2.63 6.51
CA VAL A 170 0.42 -2.62 6.96
C VAL A 170 0.34 -2.64 8.50
N GLU A 171 1.06 -3.54 9.17
CA GLU A 171 1.09 -3.57 10.64
C GLU A 171 1.66 -2.29 11.24
N ALA A 172 2.76 -1.77 10.68
CA ALA A 172 3.38 -0.54 11.16
C ALA A 172 2.43 0.66 11.15
N VAL A 173 1.43 0.70 10.25
CA VAL A 173 0.40 1.75 10.23
C VAL A 173 -0.39 1.75 11.54
N VAL A 174 -0.91 0.60 11.98
CA VAL A 174 -1.72 0.51 13.20
C VAL A 174 -0.89 0.43 14.48
N GLU A 175 0.34 -0.05 14.41
CA GLU A 175 1.24 -0.09 15.56
C GLU A 175 1.76 1.30 15.95
N ARG A 176 2.06 2.13 14.94
CA ARG A 176 2.76 3.40 15.14
C ARG A 176 1.85 4.64 15.06
N SER A 177 0.61 4.51 14.57
CA SER A 177 -0.39 5.57 14.58
C SER A 177 -1.60 5.19 15.43
N VAL A 178 -1.74 5.85 16.57
CA VAL A 178 -2.91 5.71 17.43
C VAL A 178 -4.18 6.17 16.71
N VAL A 179 -4.08 7.26 15.93
CA VAL A 179 -5.21 7.81 15.18
C VAL A 179 -5.75 6.81 14.17
N LEU A 180 -4.88 6.23 13.33
CA LEU A 180 -5.30 5.26 12.32
C LEU A 180 -5.77 3.95 12.94
N ARG A 181 -5.12 3.48 14.01
CA ARG A 181 -5.55 2.31 14.77
C ARG A 181 -6.99 2.46 15.25
N GLU A 182 -7.30 3.54 15.97
CA GLU A 182 -8.64 3.80 16.47
C GLU A 182 -9.68 3.89 15.35
N MET A 183 -9.34 4.48 14.20
CA MET A 183 -10.25 4.54 13.06
C MET A 183 -10.50 3.16 12.46
N VAL A 184 -9.48 2.29 12.39
CA VAL A 184 -9.65 0.89 11.96
C VAL A 184 -10.50 0.12 12.95
N GLU A 185 -10.24 0.22 14.26
CA GLU A 185 -10.99 -0.47 15.32
C GLU A 185 -12.48 -0.10 15.33
N ARG A 186 -12.80 1.16 15.02
CA ARG A 186 -14.18 1.64 14.90
C ARG A 186 -14.83 1.30 13.55
N GLY A 187 -14.09 0.71 12.60
CA GLY A 187 -14.58 0.43 11.24
C GLY A 187 -14.81 1.70 10.40
N GLU A 188 -14.22 2.83 10.82
CA GLU A 188 -14.31 4.10 10.06
C GLU A 188 -13.48 4.03 8.77
N ILE A 189 -12.37 3.29 8.80
CA ILE A 189 -11.51 3.01 7.66
C ILE A 189 -11.16 1.54 7.57
N GLY A 190 -10.88 1.08 6.34
CA GLY A 190 -10.22 -0.19 6.06
C GLY A 190 -8.72 0.00 5.82
N LEU A 191 -7.94 -1.02 6.11
CA LEU A 191 -6.51 -1.10 5.82
C LEU A 191 -6.20 -2.43 5.17
N VAL A 192 -5.45 -2.44 4.05
CA VAL A 192 -5.11 -3.66 3.31
C VAL A 192 -3.75 -3.53 2.61
N GLY A 193 -3.04 -4.63 2.49
CA GLY A 193 -1.86 -4.77 1.63
C GLY A 193 -2.20 -5.28 0.24
N GLY A 194 -1.34 -4.98 -0.72
CA GLY A 194 -1.43 -5.54 -2.06
C GLY A 194 -0.09 -5.52 -2.78
N VAL A 195 0.04 -6.31 -3.81
CA VAL A 195 1.23 -6.36 -4.67
C VAL A 195 0.82 -6.16 -6.13
N TYR A 196 1.39 -5.16 -6.75
CA TYR A 196 1.22 -4.84 -8.16
C TYR A 196 2.26 -5.58 -9.00
N SER A 197 1.83 -6.32 -9.99
CA SER A 197 2.70 -6.94 -10.98
C SER A 197 3.00 -5.95 -12.11
N VAL A 198 4.28 -5.58 -12.27
CA VAL A 198 4.70 -4.74 -13.40
C VAL A 198 4.67 -5.47 -14.75
N ASP A 199 4.53 -6.81 -14.73
CA ASP A 199 4.48 -7.63 -15.93
C ASP A 199 3.06 -7.74 -16.49
N SER A 200 2.05 -7.89 -15.62
CA SER A 200 0.65 -8.07 -16.01
C SER A 200 -0.23 -6.83 -15.81
N GLY A 201 0.22 -5.88 -14.99
CA GLY A 201 -0.62 -4.75 -14.57
C GLY A 201 -1.64 -5.09 -13.47
N GLN A 202 -1.65 -6.33 -12.99
CA GLN A 202 -2.61 -6.82 -12.01
C GLN A 202 -2.19 -6.47 -10.59
N VAL A 203 -3.14 -6.12 -9.74
CA VAL A 203 -2.96 -5.97 -8.30
C VAL A 203 -3.59 -7.16 -7.60
N GLU A 204 -2.77 -7.90 -6.86
CA GLU A 204 -3.21 -8.94 -5.92
C GLU A 204 -3.32 -8.31 -4.53
N PHE A 205 -4.54 -8.23 -3.99
CA PHE A 205 -4.75 -7.80 -2.61
C PHE A 205 -4.51 -8.99 -1.67
N LEU A 206 -3.75 -8.74 -0.62
CA LEU A 206 -3.45 -9.72 0.42
C LEU A 206 -4.63 -9.73 1.42
N GLU A 207 -5.65 -10.53 1.12
CA GLU A 207 -6.94 -10.54 1.83
C GLU A 207 -6.80 -10.79 3.33
N ASP A 208 -5.84 -11.58 3.74
CA ASP A 208 -5.53 -11.86 5.13
C ASP A 208 -4.95 -10.66 5.89
N THR A 209 -4.55 -9.60 5.16
CA THR A 209 -4.12 -8.33 5.77
C THR A 209 -5.26 -7.33 5.97
N TRP A 210 -6.48 -7.67 5.54
CA TRP A 210 -7.64 -6.80 5.69
C TRP A 210 -7.97 -6.55 7.16
N MET A 211 -8.04 -5.28 7.53
CA MET A 211 -8.44 -4.80 8.85
C MET A 211 -9.55 -3.74 8.71
N CYS A 212 -10.70 -4.00 9.35
CA CYS A 212 -11.82 -3.06 9.49
C CYS A 212 -12.69 -3.54 10.65
N GLY A 213 -12.87 -2.73 11.68
CA GLY A 213 -13.56 -3.12 12.91
C GLY A 213 -12.70 -3.96 13.87
N ASN A 214 -11.51 -4.39 13.45
CA ASN A 214 -10.55 -5.13 14.28
C ASN A 214 -9.12 -4.87 13.79
N VAL A 215 -8.16 -4.94 14.70
CA VAL A 215 -6.73 -4.91 14.39
C VAL A 215 -6.16 -6.32 14.58
N ARG A 216 -5.31 -6.74 13.66
CA ARG A 216 -4.64 -8.05 13.66
C ARG A 216 -3.14 -7.87 13.56
N HIS A 217 -2.41 -8.82 14.15
CA HIS A 217 -0.97 -8.96 14.03
C HIS A 217 -0.70 -10.26 13.28
N PHE A 218 -0.48 -10.18 11.98
CA PHE A 218 -0.43 -11.32 11.07
C PHE A 218 0.98 -11.64 10.53
N TYR A 219 1.96 -10.76 10.67
CA TYR A 219 3.29 -11.06 10.17
C TYR A 219 3.99 -12.15 11.01
N LEU A 220 3.63 -12.32 12.26
CA LEU A 220 4.10 -13.41 13.12
C LEU A 220 3.57 -14.79 12.71
N ASP A 221 2.44 -14.80 11.99
CA ASP A 221 1.78 -16.03 11.54
C ASP A 221 2.27 -16.49 10.15
N LEU A 222 3.19 -15.76 9.52
CA LEU A 222 3.76 -16.15 8.24
C LEU A 222 4.58 -17.45 8.38
N PRO A 223 4.43 -18.42 7.46
CA PRO A 223 5.26 -19.63 7.46
C PRO A 223 6.75 -19.26 7.48
N GLY A 224 7.46 -19.68 8.53
CA GLY A 224 8.88 -19.39 8.74
C GLY A 224 9.17 -18.09 9.51
N VAL A 225 8.17 -17.36 9.98
CA VAL A 225 8.27 -16.11 10.79
C VAL A 225 7.66 -16.32 12.19
N GLY A 226 7.73 -17.49 12.79
CA GLY A 226 7.31 -17.70 14.17
C GLY A 226 8.37 -17.22 15.18
N PRO A 227 7.99 -16.95 16.47
CA PRO A 227 8.98 -16.80 17.52
C PRO A 227 9.87 -18.05 17.51
N ALA A 228 11.19 -17.85 17.59
CA ALA A 228 12.10 -18.97 17.75
C ALA A 228 11.56 -19.81 18.91
N ALA A 229 11.26 -21.09 18.64
CA ALA A 229 10.84 -22.01 19.69
C ALA A 229 11.81 -21.82 20.85
N ALA A 230 11.29 -21.52 22.02
CA ALA A 230 12.08 -21.40 23.22
C ALA A 230 12.92 -22.68 23.31
N VAL A 231 14.23 -22.54 23.20
CA VAL A 231 15.16 -23.66 23.40
C VAL A 231 15.02 -24.03 24.86
N ALA A 232 14.41 -25.18 25.09
CA ALA A 232 14.29 -25.79 26.42
C ALA A 232 15.67 -26.28 26.88
#